data_04b94e0cced639765104acaed4154160
#
_entry.id   04b94e0cced639765104acaed4154160
#
_cell.length_a   1.000
_cell.length_b   1.000
_cell.length_c   1.000
_cell.angle_alpha   90.00
_cell.angle_beta   90.00
_cell.angle_gamma   90.00
#
_symmetry.space_group_name_H-M   'P 1'
#
loop_
_entity.id
_entity.type
_entity.pdbx_description
1 polymer ?
#
loop_
_entity_poly.entity_id
_entity_poly.type
_entity_poly.pdbx_seq_one_letter_code
_entity_poly.pdbx_strand_id
1 'polypeptide(L)'
;VLRGRESFARVAALADYAREEINRIGGYYAFSKELINGDSIYDFDTTKLSIHTLEIGLAGIEVYDILRDEYDIQIEFGDIGNILAYLSIGDRIQEIERLVSALAEVKRRYQKDKTGMLSQEYIEPEVIMSPQDSFYAEKEAVPIRESEGRICSEFVMCYPPGIPILAPGEKITKDVIEYILYAKEKGCSMTGPEDAAIEYLNVLI
;
A
#
# COMPACT_ATOMS: atom_id res chain seq x y z
N VAL A 1 10.49 31.12 5.57
CA VAL A 1 10.32 31.03 7.03
C VAL A 1 9.28 32.05 7.54
N LEU A 2 9.23 33.28 7.06
CA LEU A 2 8.32 34.33 7.57
C LEU A 2 6.82 34.08 7.30
N ARG A 3 6.46 33.25 6.30
CA ARG A 3 5.06 32.90 5.95
C ARG A 3 4.74 31.41 6.16
N GLY A 4 5.61 30.64 6.79
CA GLY A 4 5.45 29.19 6.89
C GLY A 4 4.15 28.77 7.57
N ARG A 5 3.79 29.41 8.68
CA ARG A 5 2.57 29.08 9.44
C ARG A 5 1.30 29.25 8.59
N GLU A 6 1.19 30.37 7.88
CA GLU A 6 0.05 30.65 7.01
C GLU A 6 -0.01 29.69 5.80
N SER A 7 1.14 29.41 5.19
CA SER A 7 1.23 28.47 4.06
C SER A 7 0.82 27.06 4.47
N PHE A 8 1.30 26.54 5.60
CA PHE A 8 0.92 25.22 6.07
C PHE A 8 -0.52 25.13 6.56
N ALA A 9 -1.07 26.20 7.16
CA ALA A 9 -2.49 26.24 7.50
C ALA A 9 -3.37 26.12 6.25
N ARG A 10 -2.97 26.75 5.14
CA ARG A 10 -3.65 26.60 3.84
C ARG A 10 -3.56 25.18 3.31
N VAL A 11 -2.38 24.55 3.37
CA VAL A 11 -2.21 23.14 2.93
C VAL A 11 -3.09 22.20 3.75
N ALA A 12 -3.14 22.37 5.06
CA ALA A 12 -4.00 21.56 5.93
C ALA A 12 -5.49 21.71 5.55
N ALA A 13 -5.93 22.96 5.32
CA ALA A 13 -7.32 23.20 4.89
C ALA A 13 -7.64 22.59 3.51
N LEU A 14 -6.69 22.62 2.56
CA LEU A 14 -6.84 21.94 1.27
C LEU A 14 -6.91 20.42 1.42
N ALA A 15 -6.12 19.86 2.32
CA ALA A 15 -6.14 18.42 2.59
C ALA A 15 -7.45 17.97 3.23
N ASP A 16 -8.00 18.75 4.16
CA ASP A 16 -9.29 18.47 4.78
C ASP A 16 -10.42 18.57 3.73
N TYR A 17 -10.40 19.59 2.89
CA TYR A 17 -11.33 19.71 1.76
C TYR A 17 -11.24 18.51 0.81
N ALA A 18 -10.03 18.10 0.43
CA ALA A 18 -9.83 16.94 -0.43
C ALA A 18 -10.44 15.66 0.16
N ARG A 19 -10.23 15.40 1.46
CA ARG A 19 -10.82 14.23 2.16
C ARG A 19 -12.33 14.26 2.13
N GLU A 20 -12.93 15.40 2.45
CA GLU A 20 -14.38 15.54 2.43
C GLU A 20 -14.96 15.24 1.04
N GLU A 21 -14.39 15.83 -0.01
CA GLU A 21 -14.88 15.63 -1.38
C GLU A 21 -14.67 14.19 -1.86
N ILE A 22 -13.51 13.58 -1.56
CA ILE A 22 -13.24 12.17 -1.91
C ILE A 22 -14.22 11.23 -1.19
N ASN A 23 -14.45 11.45 0.11
CA ASN A 23 -15.41 10.64 0.87
C ASN A 23 -16.85 10.81 0.35
N ARG A 24 -17.21 11.97 -0.21
CA ARG A 24 -18.52 12.21 -0.86
C ARG A 24 -18.71 11.41 -2.14
N ILE A 25 -17.63 11.06 -2.86
CA ILE A 25 -17.73 10.20 -4.05
C ILE A 25 -18.32 8.82 -3.65
N GLY A 26 -18.03 8.36 -2.43
CA GLY A 26 -18.37 7.03 -1.92
C GLY A 26 -17.54 5.92 -2.58
N GLY A 27 -17.32 4.83 -1.86
CA GLY A 27 -16.46 3.73 -2.32
C GLY A 27 -14.95 4.00 -2.16
N TYR A 28 -14.57 5.20 -1.80
CA TYR A 28 -13.25 5.57 -1.27
C TYR A 28 -13.38 5.90 0.20
N TYR A 29 -12.30 5.70 0.95
CA TYR A 29 -12.19 6.17 2.32
C TYR A 29 -10.88 6.90 2.52
N ALA A 30 -10.95 8.23 2.50
CA ALA A 30 -9.83 9.10 2.83
C ALA A 30 -9.83 9.34 4.34
N PHE A 31 -8.95 8.64 5.05
CA PHE A 31 -8.87 8.65 6.51
C PHE A 31 -7.96 9.75 7.07
N SER A 32 -8.09 10.06 8.34
CA SER A 32 -7.34 11.10 9.03
C SER A 32 -7.29 10.83 10.55
N LYS A 33 -7.44 11.89 11.34
CA LYS A 33 -7.29 11.90 12.80
C LYS A 33 -8.31 11.05 13.54
N GLU A 34 -9.38 10.65 12.90
CA GLU A 34 -10.37 9.71 13.48
C GLU A 34 -9.78 8.33 13.80
N LEU A 35 -8.63 7.99 13.19
CA LEU A 35 -7.91 6.76 13.49
C LEU A 35 -7.04 6.85 14.76
N ILE A 36 -6.82 8.05 15.31
CA ILE A 36 -6.03 8.24 16.51
C ILE A 36 -6.73 7.56 17.68
N ASN A 37 -6.07 6.58 18.30
CA ASN A 37 -6.63 5.77 19.37
C ASN A 37 -5.84 5.86 20.70
N GLY A 38 -4.68 6.56 20.69
CA GLY A 38 -3.81 6.73 21.85
C GLY A 38 -3.01 5.48 22.26
N ASP A 39 -3.11 4.40 21.49
CA ASP A 39 -2.43 3.14 21.74
C ASP A 39 -1.42 2.82 20.61
N SER A 40 -1.89 2.54 19.42
CA SER A 40 -1.08 2.23 18.24
C SER A 40 -0.93 3.41 17.28
N ILE A 41 -1.89 4.33 17.26
CA ILE A 41 -1.88 5.54 16.42
C ILE A 41 -1.98 6.76 17.31
N TYR A 42 -0.87 7.48 17.46
CA TYR A 42 -0.73 8.63 18.35
C TYR A 42 -1.04 9.96 17.71
N ASP A 43 -0.71 10.12 16.42
CA ASP A 43 -0.96 11.34 15.65
C ASP A 43 -1.02 11.03 14.15
N PHE A 44 -1.52 11.99 13.38
CA PHE A 44 -1.70 11.88 11.95
C PHE A 44 -1.31 13.17 11.23
N ASP A 45 -0.40 13.05 10.25
CA ASP A 45 -0.04 14.17 9.37
C ASP A 45 -1.14 14.40 8.33
N THR A 46 -1.97 15.41 8.55
CA THR A 46 -3.11 15.72 7.70
C THR A 46 -2.74 16.18 6.29
N THR A 47 -1.49 16.51 6.01
CA THR A 47 -1.01 16.83 4.65
C THR A 47 -0.79 15.57 3.78
N LYS A 48 -0.75 14.40 4.42
CA LYS A 48 -0.74 13.09 3.78
C LYS A 48 -2.17 12.66 3.49
N LEU A 49 -2.54 12.61 2.23
CA LEU A 49 -3.86 12.20 1.79
C LEU A 49 -3.83 10.70 1.46
N SER A 50 -4.10 9.88 2.46
CA SER A 50 -4.21 8.43 2.30
C SER A 50 -5.66 8.04 1.99
N ILE A 51 -5.86 7.25 0.94
CA ILE A 51 -7.17 6.92 0.41
C ILE A 51 -7.26 5.42 0.17
N HIS A 52 -8.16 4.75 0.88
CA HIS A 52 -8.48 3.35 0.68
C HIS A 52 -9.30 3.16 -0.60
N THR A 53 -8.97 2.15 -1.42
CA THR A 53 -9.53 1.95 -2.76
C THR A 53 -10.23 0.60 -2.96
N LEU A 54 -10.03 -0.37 -2.07
CA LEU A 54 -10.56 -1.73 -2.26
C LEU A 54 -12.09 -1.78 -2.34
N GLU A 55 -12.79 -0.78 -1.77
CA GLU A 55 -14.24 -0.71 -1.82
C GLU A 55 -14.82 -0.51 -3.24
N ILE A 56 -14.03 0.01 -4.16
CA ILE A 56 -14.39 0.10 -5.59
C ILE A 56 -13.89 -1.09 -6.42
N GLY A 57 -13.34 -2.13 -5.77
CA GLY A 57 -12.81 -3.32 -6.44
C GLY A 57 -11.49 -3.11 -7.17
N LEU A 58 -10.73 -2.06 -6.83
CA LEU A 58 -9.41 -1.77 -7.40
C LEU A 58 -8.35 -1.75 -6.32
N ALA A 59 -7.19 -2.35 -6.59
CA ALA A 59 -6.01 -2.17 -5.77
C ALA A 59 -5.47 -0.74 -5.92
N GLY A 60 -4.83 -0.21 -4.87
CA GLY A 60 -4.26 1.14 -4.92
C GLY A 60 -3.27 1.31 -6.06
N ILE A 61 -2.46 0.28 -6.36
CA ILE A 61 -1.53 0.32 -7.50
C ILE A 61 -2.27 0.43 -8.85
N GLU A 62 -3.42 -0.21 -9.02
CA GLU A 62 -4.25 -0.07 -10.23
C GLU A 62 -4.74 1.39 -10.36
N VAL A 63 -5.21 1.98 -9.26
CA VAL A 63 -5.67 3.39 -9.25
C VAL A 63 -4.51 4.35 -9.50
N TYR A 64 -3.33 4.11 -8.91
CA TYR A 64 -2.12 4.88 -9.14
C TYR A 64 -1.75 4.91 -10.64
N ASP A 65 -1.71 3.75 -11.30
CA ASP A 65 -1.38 3.64 -12.71
C ASP A 65 -2.40 4.37 -13.58
N ILE A 66 -3.70 4.21 -13.32
CA ILE A 66 -4.76 4.92 -14.05
C ILE A 66 -4.63 6.44 -13.89
N LEU A 67 -4.38 6.94 -12.66
CA LEU A 67 -4.20 8.37 -12.42
C LEU A 67 -3.01 8.93 -13.20
N ARG A 68 -1.89 8.20 -13.22
CA ARG A 68 -0.69 8.59 -13.95
C ARG A 68 -0.91 8.58 -15.47
N ASP A 69 -1.44 7.46 -16.00
CA ASP A 69 -1.43 7.19 -17.43
C ASP A 69 -2.58 7.86 -18.17
N GLU A 70 -3.76 8.02 -17.55
CA GLU A 70 -4.93 8.56 -18.20
C GLU A 70 -5.27 9.99 -17.77
N TYR A 71 -4.88 10.39 -16.55
CA TYR A 71 -5.22 11.72 -16.02
C TYR A 71 -4.02 12.62 -15.84
N ASP A 72 -2.80 12.12 -16.11
CA ASP A 72 -1.54 12.87 -15.91
C ASP A 72 -1.47 13.45 -14.48
N ILE A 73 -1.84 12.62 -13.50
CA ILE A 73 -1.78 12.93 -12.07
C ILE A 73 -0.77 11.99 -11.42
N GLN A 74 0.36 12.57 -11.01
CA GLN A 74 1.40 11.85 -10.28
C GLN A 74 1.17 12.02 -8.79
N ILE A 75 0.78 10.96 -8.11
CA ILE A 75 0.73 10.86 -6.66
C ILE A 75 2.00 10.19 -6.12
N GLU A 76 2.14 10.06 -4.80
CA GLU A 76 3.35 9.50 -4.19
C GLU A 76 3.51 8.01 -4.51
N PHE A 77 2.52 7.19 -4.19
CA PHE A 77 2.46 5.77 -4.55
C PHE A 77 1.04 5.19 -4.42
N GLY A 78 0.88 3.97 -4.92
CA GLY A 78 -0.23 3.08 -4.62
C GLY A 78 0.30 1.74 -4.13
N ASP A 79 -0.26 1.22 -3.04
CA ASP A 79 -0.05 -0.15 -2.58
C ASP A 79 -1.26 -1.05 -2.94
N ILE A 80 -1.41 -2.18 -2.25
CA ILE A 80 -2.53 -3.09 -2.52
C ILE A 80 -3.88 -2.47 -2.15
N GLY A 81 -3.96 -1.79 -1.01
CA GLY A 81 -5.23 -1.31 -0.46
C GLY A 81 -5.47 0.19 -0.61
N ASN A 82 -4.41 0.96 -0.81
CA ASN A 82 -4.45 2.41 -0.66
C ASN A 82 -3.65 3.12 -1.74
N ILE A 83 -3.97 4.39 -1.93
CA ILE A 83 -3.11 5.36 -2.60
C ILE A 83 -2.71 6.46 -1.62
N LEU A 84 -1.52 7.01 -1.80
CA LEU A 84 -1.01 8.13 -1.04
C LEU A 84 -0.74 9.32 -1.96
N ALA A 85 -1.38 10.45 -1.69
CA ALA A 85 -1.06 11.72 -2.30
C ALA A 85 -0.47 12.67 -1.25
N TYR A 86 0.50 13.48 -1.65
CA TYR A 86 1.18 14.43 -0.79
C TYR A 86 0.82 15.86 -1.20
N LEU A 87 0.25 16.63 -0.27
CA LEU A 87 -0.06 18.03 -0.53
C LEU A 87 1.06 18.93 -0.02
N SER A 88 1.47 19.88 -0.83
CA SER A 88 2.55 20.82 -0.57
C SER A 88 2.09 22.27 -0.61
N ILE A 89 2.99 23.18 -0.25
CA ILE A 89 2.72 24.62 -0.31
C ILE A 89 2.56 25.14 -1.75
N GLY A 90 2.97 24.35 -2.74
CA GLY A 90 2.82 24.66 -4.16
C GLY A 90 1.43 24.32 -4.73
N ASP A 91 0.69 23.44 -4.06
CA ASP A 91 -0.60 22.99 -4.56
C ASP A 91 -1.69 24.05 -4.36
N ARG A 92 -2.60 24.10 -5.32
CA ARG A 92 -3.75 25.00 -5.34
C ARG A 92 -5.03 24.18 -5.37
N ILE A 93 -6.16 24.82 -5.18
CA ILE A 93 -7.48 24.18 -5.21
C ILE A 93 -7.75 23.44 -6.54
N GLN A 94 -7.24 23.96 -7.66
CA GLN A 94 -7.43 23.35 -8.98
C GLN A 94 -6.81 21.95 -9.09
N GLU A 95 -5.62 21.74 -8.51
CA GLU A 95 -4.96 20.44 -8.49
C GLU A 95 -5.76 19.44 -7.64
N ILE A 96 -6.34 19.91 -6.53
CA ILE A 96 -7.21 19.08 -5.67
C ILE A 96 -8.49 18.70 -6.39
N GLU A 97 -9.17 19.66 -7.01
CA GLU A 97 -10.41 19.38 -7.76
C GLU A 97 -10.17 18.47 -8.96
N ARG A 98 -9.00 18.56 -9.59
CA ARG A 98 -8.58 17.64 -10.65
C ARG A 98 -8.45 16.23 -10.13
N LEU A 99 -7.80 16.02 -8.98
CA LEU A 99 -7.68 14.71 -8.33
C LEU A 99 -9.05 14.14 -7.96
N VAL A 100 -9.90 14.94 -7.31
CA VAL A 100 -11.26 14.52 -6.91
C VAL A 100 -12.09 14.11 -8.15
N SER A 101 -12.05 14.91 -9.21
CA SER A 101 -12.75 14.61 -10.45
C SER A 101 -12.24 13.35 -11.13
N ALA A 102 -10.91 13.14 -11.14
CA ALA A 102 -10.29 11.94 -11.69
C ALA A 102 -10.70 10.69 -10.88
N LEU A 103 -10.69 10.75 -9.55
CA LEU A 103 -11.14 9.62 -8.71
C LEU A 103 -12.61 9.28 -8.92
N ALA A 104 -13.47 10.27 -9.08
CA ALA A 104 -14.88 10.05 -9.42
C ALA A 104 -15.04 9.35 -10.77
N GLU A 105 -14.25 9.75 -11.76
CA GLU A 105 -14.26 9.17 -13.11
C GLU A 105 -13.66 7.76 -13.09
N VAL A 106 -12.55 7.51 -12.34
CA VAL A 106 -11.98 6.18 -12.14
C VAL A 106 -13.02 5.23 -11.57
N LYS A 107 -13.72 5.63 -10.52
CA LYS A 107 -14.82 4.82 -9.97
C LYS A 107 -15.87 4.53 -11.05
N ARG A 108 -16.36 5.54 -11.77
CA ARG A 108 -17.39 5.38 -12.77
C ARG A 108 -17.01 4.42 -13.88
N ARG A 109 -15.74 4.42 -14.32
CA ARG A 109 -15.26 3.64 -15.48
C ARG A 109 -14.71 2.28 -15.13
N TYR A 110 -14.07 2.14 -13.95
CA TYR A 110 -13.23 1.00 -13.61
C TYR A 110 -13.70 0.22 -12.39
N GLN A 111 -14.74 0.67 -11.67
CA GLN A 111 -15.26 -0.07 -10.52
C GLN A 111 -15.57 -1.52 -10.90
N LYS A 112 -15.11 -2.45 -10.08
CA LYS A 112 -15.28 -3.90 -10.23
C LYS A 112 -15.95 -4.49 -8.99
N ASP A 113 -16.44 -5.73 -9.13
CA ASP A 113 -16.85 -6.51 -7.97
C ASP A 113 -15.64 -6.83 -7.11
N LYS A 114 -15.81 -6.83 -5.79
CA LYS A 114 -14.76 -7.13 -4.81
C LYS A 114 -14.35 -8.61 -4.76
N THR A 115 -14.91 -9.46 -5.63
CA THR A 115 -14.62 -10.89 -5.66
C THR A 115 -13.12 -11.12 -5.90
N GLY A 116 -12.50 -11.85 -5.00
CA GLY A 116 -11.06 -12.17 -5.07
C GLY A 116 -10.14 -11.06 -4.54
N MET A 117 -10.67 -9.99 -3.96
CA MET A 117 -9.86 -9.00 -3.25
C MET A 117 -9.48 -9.51 -1.86
N LEU A 118 -8.27 -9.14 -1.40
CA LEU A 118 -7.86 -9.45 -0.04
C LEU A 118 -8.76 -8.72 0.96
N SER A 119 -9.28 -9.47 1.92
CA SER A 119 -10.09 -8.91 3.01
C SER A 119 -9.25 -8.35 4.16
N GLN A 120 -7.97 -8.67 4.19
CA GLN A 120 -7.04 -8.33 5.27
C GLN A 120 -5.75 -7.75 4.68
N GLU A 121 -5.44 -6.52 5.05
CA GLU A 121 -4.21 -5.83 4.60
C GLU A 121 -3.02 -6.12 5.52
N TYR A 122 -3.26 -6.41 6.79
CA TYR A 122 -2.24 -6.69 7.79
C TYR A 122 -2.19 -8.17 8.13
N ILE A 123 -1.01 -8.75 7.96
CA ILE A 123 -0.69 -10.12 8.36
C ILE A 123 0.30 -10.04 9.51
N GLU A 124 -0.04 -10.58 10.67
CA GLU A 124 0.86 -10.61 11.81
C GLU A 124 1.98 -11.63 11.56
N PRO A 125 3.27 -11.22 11.60
CA PRO A 125 4.37 -12.12 11.32
C PRO A 125 4.61 -13.12 12.46
N GLU A 126 4.79 -14.38 12.12
CA GLU A 126 5.24 -15.41 13.05
C GLU A 126 6.78 -15.47 13.06
N VAL A 127 7.44 -14.73 13.96
CA VAL A 127 8.90 -14.69 14.07
C VAL A 127 9.39 -15.91 14.84
N ILE A 128 10.19 -16.77 14.19
CA ILE A 128 10.74 -18.01 14.76
C ILE A 128 12.18 -17.84 15.22
N MET A 129 12.98 -17.07 14.47
CA MET A 129 14.37 -16.79 14.80
C MET A 129 14.79 -15.39 14.34
N SER A 130 16.00 -14.98 14.71
CA SER A 130 16.49 -13.67 14.26
C SER A 130 16.72 -13.65 12.75
N PRO A 131 16.49 -12.50 12.09
CA PRO A 131 16.79 -12.35 10.67
C PRO A 131 18.24 -12.68 10.30
N GLN A 132 19.19 -12.33 11.18
CA GLN A 132 20.61 -12.62 10.99
C GLN A 132 20.89 -14.12 10.96
N ASP A 133 20.37 -14.86 11.93
CA ASP A 133 20.60 -16.31 12.02
C ASP A 133 19.99 -17.04 10.82
N SER A 134 18.79 -16.64 10.43
CA SER A 134 18.10 -17.21 9.27
C SER A 134 18.82 -16.90 7.96
N PHE A 135 19.31 -15.68 7.78
CA PHE A 135 19.98 -15.26 6.55
C PHE A 135 21.27 -16.07 6.28
N TYR A 136 22.02 -16.41 7.32
CA TYR A 136 23.27 -17.17 7.23
C TYR A 136 23.14 -18.69 7.41
N ALA A 137 21.94 -19.18 7.70
CA ALA A 137 21.69 -20.62 7.83
C ALA A 137 21.71 -21.33 6.45
N GLU A 138 21.81 -22.67 6.49
CA GLU A 138 21.66 -23.49 5.29
C GLU A 138 20.22 -23.39 4.76
N LYS A 139 20.09 -23.23 3.45
CA LYS A 139 18.82 -22.97 2.79
C LYS A 139 18.64 -23.80 1.52
N GLU A 140 17.40 -24.00 1.15
CA GLU A 140 17.01 -24.61 -0.10
C GLU A 140 15.91 -23.80 -0.77
N ALA A 141 15.83 -23.85 -2.12
CA ALA A 141 14.75 -23.21 -2.88
C ALA A 141 13.56 -24.14 -2.96
N VAL A 142 12.38 -23.66 -2.56
CA VAL A 142 11.12 -24.42 -2.56
C VAL A 142 10.08 -23.65 -3.38
N PRO A 143 9.25 -24.31 -4.22
CA PRO A 143 8.16 -23.63 -4.88
C PRO A 143 7.27 -22.86 -3.90
N ILE A 144 6.91 -21.62 -4.22
CA ILE A 144 6.17 -20.76 -3.29
C ILE A 144 4.90 -21.43 -2.73
N ARG A 145 4.18 -22.21 -3.54
CA ARG A 145 2.96 -22.91 -3.10
C ARG A 145 3.22 -24.09 -2.16
N GLU A 146 4.45 -24.57 -2.08
CA GLU A 146 4.89 -25.68 -1.22
C GLU A 146 5.68 -25.18 0.00
N SER A 147 5.88 -23.85 0.12
CA SER A 147 6.67 -23.25 1.19
C SER A 147 5.89 -23.03 2.50
N GLU A 148 4.60 -23.32 2.55
CA GLU A 148 3.78 -23.15 3.75
C GLU A 148 4.38 -23.91 4.95
N GLY A 149 4.46 -23.24 6.10
CA GLY A 149 5.00 -23.77 7.33
C GLY A 149 6.54 -23.76 7.44
N ARG A 150 7.26 -23.48 6.35
CA ARG A 150 8.71 -23.34 6.33
C ARG A 150 9.14 -21.97 6.89
N ILE A 151 10.40 -21.84 7.27
CA ILE A 151 11.00 -20.59 7.75
C ILE A 151 11.73 -19.92 6.58
N CYS A 152 11.39 -18.68 6.31
CA CYS A 152 11.99 -17.91 5.22
C CYS A 152 13.42 -17.50 5.54
N SER A 153 14.31 -17.50 4.53
CA SER A 153 15.70 -17.03 4.67
C SER A 153 16.00 -15.76 3.89
N GLU A 154 15.00 -15.16 3.27
CA GLU A 154 15.15 -13.95 2.45
C GLU A 154 14.01 -12.95 2.70
N PHE A 155 14.20 -11.70 2.27
CA PHE A 155 13.13 -10.71 2.29
C PHE A 155 12.22 -10.88 1.07
N VAL A 156 10.91 -10.73 1.27
CA VAL A 156 9.95 -10.54 0.19
C VAL A 156 9.27 -9.19 0.42
N MET A 157 9.50 -8.25 -0.46
CA MET A 157 8.99 -6.88 -0.34
C MET A 157 8.14 -6.53 -1.56
N CYS A 158 6.99 -5.91 -1.32
CA CYS A 158 6.19 -5.30 -2.36
C CYS A 158 6.61 -3.84 -2.53
N TYR A 159 6.96 -3.44 -3.73
CA TYR A 159 7.34 -2.06 -4.02
C TYR A 159 6.39 -1.42 -5.04
N PRO A 160 5.89 -0.22 -4.80
CA PRO A 160 6.01 0.58 -3.57
C PRO A 160 5.16 0.03 -2.41
N PRO A 161 5.47 0.36 -1.12
CA PRO A 161 6.56 1.22 -0.65
C PRO A 161 7.86 0.48 -0.31
N GLY A 162 7.94 -0.84 -0.44
CA GLY A 162 9.12 -1.64 -0.09
C GLY A 162 9.13 -2.13 1.37
N ILE A 163 7.95 -2.26 1.96
CA ILE A 163 7.80 -2.87 3.28
C ILE A 163 7.84 -4.39 3.13
N PRO A 164 8.64 -5.10 3.96
CA PRO A 164 8.64 -6.55 3.95
C PRO A 164 7.26 -7.14 4.24
N ILE A 165 6.80 -8.01 3.34
CA ILE A 165 5.65 -8.90 3.57
C ILE A 165 6.12 -10.11 4.35
N LEU A 166 7.37 -10.51 4.11
CA LEU A 166 8.02 -11.64 4.75
C LEU A 166 9.50 -11.30 4.95
N ALA A 167 10.01 -11.55 6.13
CA ALA A 167 11.41 -11.34 6.48
C ALA A 167 12.13 -12.66 6.83
N PRO A 168 13.47 -12.70 6.75
CA PRO A 168 14.22 -13.85 7.17
C PRO A 168 13.93 -14.20 8.66
N GLY A 169 13.70 -15.49 8.94
CA GLY A 169 13.37 -15.97 10.28
C GLY A 169 11.88 -16.02 10.60
N GLU A 170 11.04 -15.53 9.69
CA GLU A 170 9.59 -15.64 9.82
C GLU A 170 9.07 -16.93 9.17
N LYS A 171 8.01 -17.46 9.74
CA LYS A 171 7.31 -18.62 9.20
C LYS A 171 6.39 -18.19 8.05
N ILE A 172 6.49 -18.91 6.96
CA ILE A 172 5.64 -18.68 5.79
C ILE A 172 4.26 -19.27 6.09
N THR A 173 3.27 -18.40 6.20
CA THR A 173 1.86 -18.80 6.39
C THR A 173 1.12 -18.82 5.04
N LYS A 174 -0.03 -19.49 5.03
CA LYS A 174 -0.89 -19.49 3.85
C LYS A 174 -1.32 -18.07 3.45
N ASP A 175 -1.64 -17.22 4.43
CA ASP A 175 -2.07 -15.84 4.19
C ASP A 175 -0.95 -15.02 3.54
N VAL A 176 0.31 -15.22 3.96
CA VAL A 176 1.49 -14.59 3.33
C VAL A 176 1.63 -15.03 1.87
N ILE A 177 1.48 -16.32 1.58
CA ILE A 177 1.55 -16.84 0.21
C ILE A 177 0.46 -16.23 -0.66
N GLU A 178 -0.79 -16.22 -0.17
CA GLU A 178 -1.93 -15.64 -0.88
C GLU A 178 -1.73 -14.14 -1.14
N TYR A 179 -1.19 -13.40 -0.15
CA TYR A 179 -0.87 -11.98 -0.29
C TYR A 179 0.19 -11.74 -1.37
N ILE A 180 1.30 -12.50 -1.36
CA ILE A 180 2.38 -12.37 -2.36
C ILE A 180 1.84 -12.64 -3.77
N LEU A 181 1.07 -13.72 -3.93
CA LEU A 181 0.51 -14.08 -5.23
C LEU A 181 -0.50 -13.05 -5.73
N TYR A 182 -1.33 -12.52 -4.85
CA TYR A 182 -2.26 -11.45 -5.17
C TYR A 182 -1.53 -10.16 -5.56
N ALA A 183 -0.49 -9.75 -4.82
CA ALA A 183 0.31 -8.57 -5.14
C ALA A 183 0.96 -8.69 -6.54
N LYS A 184 1.49 -9.88 -6.88
CA LYS A 184 2.00 -10.17 -8.23
C LYS A 184 0.93 -10.02 -9.30
N GLU A 185 -0.26 -10.58 -9.07
CA GLU A 185 -1.39 -10.50 -10.01
C GLU A 185 -1.81 -9.03 -10.25
N LYS A 186 -1.76 -8.19 -9.21
CA LYS A 186 -2.09 -6.77 -9.30
C LYS A 186 -0.99 -5.90 -9.90
N GLY A 187 0.14 -6.48 -10.27
CA GLY A 187 1.24 -5.78 -10.94
C GLY A 187 2.19 -5.06 -9.98
N CYS A 188 2.13 -5.34 -8.68
CA CYS A 188 3.12 -4.82 -7.74
C CYS A 188 4.50 -5.38 -8.08
N SER A 189 5.50 -4.50 -8.10
CA SER A 189 6.89 -4.92 -8.26
C SER A 189 7.35 -5.61 -6.97
N MET A 190 7.84 -6.84 -7.09
CA MET A 190 8.33 -7.59 -5.95
C MET A 190 9.87 -7.55 -5.94
N THR A 191 10.45 -7.32 -4.77
CA THR A 191 11.91 -7.24 -4.59
C THR A 191 12.35 -8.03 -3.36
N GLY A 192 13.63 -8.40 -3.34
CA GLY A 192 14.26 -9.08 -2.22
C GLY A 192 14.56 -10.56 -2.46
N PRO A 193 13.63 -11.38 -3.00
CA PRO A 193 13.94 -12.77 -3.31
C PRO A 193 15.04 -12.94 -4.35
N GLU A 194 15.80 -14.01 -4.23
CA GLU A 194 16.80 -14.42 -5.20
C GLU A 194 16.16 -14.76 -6.56
N ASP A 195 15.01 -15.44 -6.52
CA ASP A 195 14.16 -15.62 -7.69
C ASP A 195 13.26 -14.40 -7.91
N ALA A 196 13.61 -13.54 -8.85
CA ALA A 196 12.85 -12.34 -9.18
C ALA A 196 11.41 -12.64 -9.68
N ALA A 197 11.17 -13.84 -10.20
CA ALA A 197 9.84 -14.28 -10.62
C ALA A 197 8.98 -14.75 -9.43
N ILE A 198 9.60 -15.00 -8.27
CA ILE A 198 8.96 -15.53 -7.05
C ILE A 198 8.13 -16.80 -7.37
N GLU A 199 8.69 -17.66 -8.17
CA GLU A 199 8.20 -19.03 -8.34
C GLU A 199 8.72 -19.92 -7.21
N TYR A 200 9.91 -19.57 -6.68
CA TYR A 200 10.59 -20.24 -5.57
C TYR A 200 10.93 -19.24 -4.47
N LEU A 201 10.93 -19.72 -3.23
CA LEU A 201 11.43 -19.01 -2.05
C LEU A 201 12.55 -19.81 -1.41
N ASN A 202 13.59 -19.10 -0.94
CA ASN A 202 14.63 -19.71 -0.13
C ASN A 202 14.14 -19.88 1.31
N VAL A 203 14.15 -21.12 1.78
CA VAL A 203 13.70 -21.52 3.11
C VAL A 203 14.79 -22.30 3.83
N LEU A 204 14.73 -22.35 5.15
CA LEU A 204 15.70 -23.12 5.96
C LEU A 204 15.52 -24.63 5.75
N ILE A 205 16.63 -25.36 5.75
CA ILE A 205 16.66 -26.83 5.68
C ILE A 205 16.21 -27.44 7.01
#